data_500cde0b9306a4dc5dc6d7664762e78a
#
_entry.id   500cde0b9306a4dc5dc6d7664762e78a
#
_cell.length_a   1.000
_cell.length_b   1.000
_cell.length_c   1.000
_cell.angle_alpha   90.00
_cell.angle_beta   90.00
_cell.angle_gamma   90.00
#
_symmetry.space_group_name_H-M   'P 1'
#
loop_
_entity.id
_entity.type
_entity.pdbx_description
1 polymer ?
#
loop_
_entity_poly.entity_id
_entity_poly.type
_entity_poly.pdbx_seq_one_letter_code
_entity_poly.pdbx_strand_id
1 'polypeptide(L)'
;MRQLETEVIAVQEVDYKLPRSDMRNQVLDIATAIGAKDWAFAPSIVGTPGEKWRKLTSADLRIVTSVSDVLDGSYGIAIASTIPVIKWHRLELGNSVVGMPLVVPTESETSSKPKIRAIYVHDEPRLALGATLANGWTVINTHLSFVPGVNLFQLKKLKRWALKIAIETNTKPLILGDLNLPKNLPIAASDWKSLIKQNTYPSWGAKIQFDYLLTHGAFADQVKDLGTIATGISDHLPLRAEIN
;
A
#
# COMPACT_ATOMS: atom_id res chain seq x y z
N MET A 1 -11.77 -10.64 1.50
CA MET A 1 -12.08 -9.45 0.71
C MET A 1 -13.57 -9.14 0.63
N ARG A 2 -14.46 -10.09 0.24
CA ARG A 2 -15.93 -9.83 0.19
C ARG A 2 -16.53 -9.31 1.50
N GLN A 3 -15.95 -9.66 2.64
CA GLN A 3 -16.41 -9.19 3.96
C GLN A 3 -16.07 -7.69 4.22
N LEU A 4 -15.28 -7.05 3.38
CA LEU A 4 -14.88 -5.67 3.60
C LEU A 4 -15.94 -4.67 3.10
N GLU A 5 -16.86 -5.10 2.22
CA GLU A 5 -17.94 -4.25 1.66
C GLU A 5 -17.44 -2.87 1.24
N THR A 6 -16.38 -2.85 0.41
CA THR A 6 -15.69 -1.61 0.02
C THR A 6 -15.80 -1.37 -1.48
N GLU A 7 -15.94 -0.10 -1.88
CA GLU A 7 -15.93 0.31 -3.28
C GLU A 7 -14.51 0.49 -3.83
N VAL A 8 -13.55 0.82 -2.96
CA VAL A 8 -12.13 0.99 -3.32
C VAL A 8 -11.27 0.23 -2.35
N ILE A 9 -10.37 -0.57 -2.86
CA ILE A 9 -9.38 -1.28 -2.05
C ILE A 9 -7.98 -0.98 -2.55
N ALA A 10 -7.10 -0.62 -1.63
CA ALA A 10 -5.68 -0.43 -1.86
C ALA A 10 -4.91 -1.49 -1.08
N VAL A 11 -4.06 -2.21 -1.76
CA VAL A 11 -3.30 -3.32 -1.18
C VAL A 11 -1.82 -3.18 -1.48
N GLN A 12 -1.02 -3.55 -0.49
CA GLN A 12 0.43 -3.63 -0.56
C GLN A 12 0.83 -5.10 -0.60
N GLU A 13 2.09 -5.35 -0.94
CA GLU A 13 2.67 -6.70 -0.98
C GLU A 13 1.92 -7.68 -1.89
N VAL A 14 1.58 -7.20 -3.09
CA VAL A 14 0.80 -7.95 -4.07
C VAL A 14 1.72 -8.68 -5.04
N ASP A 15 1.48 -9.97 -5.21
CA ASP A 15 2.13 -10.79 -6.23
C ASP A 15 1.36 -10.72 -7.56
N TYR A 16 2.12 -10.55 -8.63
CA TYR A 16 1.63 -10.66 -9.99
C TYR A 16 2.38 -11.79 -10.70
N LYS A 17 1.70 -12.92 -10.90
CA LYS A 17 2.23 -14.12 -11.59
C LYS A 17 3.56 -14.64 -11.01
N LEU A 18 3.71 -14.63 -9.68
CA LEU A 18 4.87 -15.24 -9.01
C LEU A 18 4.61 -16.71 -8.69
N PRO A 19 5.64 -17.60 -8.76
CA PRO A 19 5.49 -19.02 -8.43
C PRO A 19 4.95 -19.26 -7.01
N ARG A 20 5.38 -18.49 -6.03
CA ARG A 20 4.95 -18.61 -4.62
C ARG A 20 3.45 -18.34 -4.41
N SER A 21 2.79 -17.70 -5.37
CA SER A 21 1.36 -17.42 -5.38
C SER A 21 0.64 -18.17 -6.54
N ASP A 22 1.13 -19.34 -6.92
CA ASP A 22 0.56 -20.20 -7.97
C ASP A 22 0.37 -19.49 -9.31
N MET A 23 1.28 -18.58 -9.67
CA MET A 23 1.22 -17.76 -10.90
C MET A 23 -0.05 -16.92 -11.01
N ARG A 24 -0.73 -16.64 -9.90
CA ARG A 24 -1.97 -15.87 -9.88
C ARG A 24 -1.73 -14.38 -10.12
N ASN A 25 -2.74 -13.74 -10.66
CA ASN A 25 -2.86 -12.29 -10.68
C ASN A 25 -3.70 -11.86 -9.47
N GLN A 26 -3.05 -11.63 -8.32
CA GLN A 26 -3.74 -11.34 -7.07
C GLN A 26 -4.61 -10.07 -7.14
N VAL A 27 -4.22 -9.06 -7.95
CA VAL A 27 -5.05 -7.86 -8.07
C VAL A 27 -6.37 -8.16 -8.82
N LEU A 28 -6.34 -9.03 -9.82
CA LEU A 28 -7.55 -9.46 -10.53
C LEU A 28 -8.47 -10.27 -9.60
N ASP A 29 -7.89 -11.13 -8.76
CA ASP A 29 -8.65 -11.87 -7.74
C ASP A 29 -9.35 -10.92 -6.76
N ILE A 30 -8.66 -9.87 -6.32
CA ILE A 30 -9.20 -8.84 -5.44
C ILE A 30 -10.31 -8.04 -6.15
N ALA A 31 -10.05 -7.58 -7.37
CA ALA A 31 -11.02 -6.84 -8.17
C ALA A 31 -12.30 -7.65 -8.38
N THR A 32 -12.15 -8.92 -8.75
CA THR A 32 -13.28 -9.85 -8.89
C THR A 32 -14.05 -10.03 -7.59
N ALA A 33 -13.36 -10.13 -6.47
CA ALA A 33 -13.97 -10.35 -5.16
C ALA A 33 -14.86 -9.19 -4.69
N ILE A 34 -14.56 -7.95 -5.08
CA ILE A 34 -15.35 -6.76 -4.75
C ILE A 34 -16.23 -6.28 -5.91
N GLY A 35 -16.20 -6.95 -7.07
CA GLY A 35 -16.93 -6.54 -8.26
C GLY A 35 -16.37 -5.30 -8.95
N ALA A 36 -15.09 -4.99 -8.74
CA ALA A 36 -14.42 -3.83 -9.34
C ALA A 36 -14.21 -4.05 -10.84
N LYS A 37 -14.53 -3.03 -11.64
CA LYS A 37 -14.26 -3.00 -13.08
C LYS A 37 -12.89 -2.38 -13.37
N ASP A 38 -12.50 -1.40 -12.57
CA ASP A 38 -11.21 -0.73 -12.69
C ASP A 38 -10.23 -1.27 -11.67
N TRP A 39 -9.08 -1.67 -12.12
CA TRP A 39 -7.98 -2.10 -11.26
C TRP A 39 -6.64 -1.77 -11.89
N ALA A 40 -5.64 -1.59 -11.05
CA ALA A 40 -4.27 -1.39 -11.48
C ALA A 40 -3.29 -2.08 -10.55
N PHE A 41 -2.23 -2.62 -11.13
CA PHE A 41 -1.05 -3.11 -10.45
C PHE A 41 0.17 -2.31 -10.88
N ALA A 42 0.98 -1.90 -9.92
CA ALA A 42 2.24 -1.22 -10.15
C ALA A 42 3.38 -2.05 -9.54
N PRO A 43 4.26 -2.65 -10.36
CA PRO A 43 5.39 -3.42 -9.86
C PRO A 43 6.41 -2.51 -9.17
N SER A 44 7.03 -2.99 -8.10
CA SER A 44 8.22 -2.39 -7.47
C SER A 44 9.50 -3.11 -7.86
N ILE A 45 9.41 -4.43 -8.03
CA ILE A 45 10.49 -5.31 -8.46
C ILE A 45 9.96 -6.40 -9.39
N VAL A 46 10.85 -7.00 -10.17
CA VAL A 46 10.58 -8.27 -10.87
C VAL A 46 11.22 -9.39 -10.07
N GLY A 47 10.42 -10.42 -9.73
CA GLY A 47 10.82 -11.53 -8.88
C GLY A 47 10.25 -11.48 -7.48
N THR A 48 10.73 -12.33 -6.58
CA THR A 48 10.22 -12.56 -5.24
C THR A 48 11.04 -11.81 -4.19
N PRO A 49 10.42 -10.91 -3.37
CA PRO A 49 11.13 -10.25 -2.28
C PRO A 49 11.71 -11.26 -1.29
N GLY A 50 12.92 -10.97 -0.80
CA GLY A 50 13.64 -11.87 0.10
C GLY A 50 14.33 -13.06 -0.58
N GLU A 51 14.10 -13.28 -1.88
CA GLU A 51 14.71 -14.31 -2.71
C GLU A 51 15.47 -13.67 -3.88
N LYS A 52 15.20 -14.15 -5.11
CA LYS A 52 15.78 -13.58 -6.34
C LYS A 52 14.85 -12.52 -6.92
N TRP A 53 15.33 -11.30 -7.01
CA TRP A 53 14.64 -10.22 -7.68
C TRP A 53 15.62 -9.28 -8.40
N ARG A 54 15.12 -8.52 -9.34
CA ARG A 54 15.84 -7.44 -10.02
C ARG A 54 15.06 -6.12 -9.96
N LYS A 55 15.76 -5.02 -10.07
CA LYS A 55 15.15 -3.71 -10.27
C LYS A 55 14.38 -3.67 -11.59
N LEU A 56 13.39 -2.81 -11.63
CA LEU A 56 12.63 -2.53 -12.85
C LEU A 56 13.54 -1.86 -13.89
N THR A 57 13.37 -2.25 -15.14
CA THR A 57 13.87 -1.52 -16.32
C THR A 57 12.82 -0.52 -16.77
N SER A 58 13.15 0.35 -17.74
CA SER A 58 12.18 1.28 -18.34
C SER A 58 10.97 0.56 -18.95
N ALA A 59 11.15 -0.67 -19.43
CA ALA A 59 10.07 -1.48 -19.98
C ALA A 59 9.10 -1.99 -18.89
N ASP A 60 9.59 -2.19 -17.67
CA ASP A 60 8.81 -2.66 -16.52
C ASP A 60 8.08 -1.51 -15.79
N LEU A 61 8.50 -0.26 -15.99
CA LEU A 61 7.93 0.95 -15.35
C LEU A 61 6.56 1.30 -15.92
N ARG A 62 5.61 0.37 -15.84
CA ARG A 62 4.24 0.55 -16.31
C ARG A 62 3.23 0.34 -15.20
N ILE A 63 2.03 0.79 -15.43
CA ILE A 63 0.84 0.42 -14.67
C ILE A 63 0.12 -0.65 -15.47
N VAL A 64 -0.08 -1.82 -14.89
CA VAL A 64 -0.84 -2.93 -15.48
C VAL A 64 -2.31 -2.74 -15.14
N THR A 65 -3.16 -2.61 -16.15
CA THR A 65 -4.61 -2.39 -16.00
C THR A 65 -5.45 -3.41 -16.76
N SER A 66 -4.80 -4.30 -17.49
CA SER A 66 -5.46 -5.32 -18.31
C SER A 66 -4.81 -6.68 -18.11
N VAL A 67 -5.61 -7.73 -18.27
CA VAL A 67 -5.13 -9.12 -18.29
C VAL A 67 -4.25 -9.42 -19.52
N SER A 68 -4.39 -8.62 -20.57
CA SER A 68 -3.56 -8.71 -21.78
C SER A 68 -2.19 -8.05 -21.63
N ASP A 69 -1.97 -7.27 -20.56
CA ASP A 69 -0.67 -6.67 -20.29
C ASP A 69 0.37 -7.76 -19.99
N VAL A 70 1.48 -7.69 -20.71
CA VAL A 70 2.59 -8.65 -20.52
C VAL A 70 3.59 -8.06 -19.54
N LEU A 71 3.74 -8.73 -18.40
CA LEU A 71 4.72 -8.40 -17.37
C LEU A 71 5.26 -9.71 -16.78
N ASP A 72 6.56 -9.76 -16.55
CA ASP A 72 7.20 -10.85 -15.81
C ASP A 72 6.67 -10.94 -14.39
N GLY A 73 6.82 -12.11 -13.76
CA GLY A 73 6.45 -12.30 -12.37
C GLY A 73 7.03 -11.21 -11.48
N SER A 74 6.16 -10.45 -10.83
CA SER A 74 6.51 -9.19 -10.15
C SER A 74 5.81 -9.06 -8.80
N TYR A 75 6.37 -8.21 -7.96
CA TYR A 75 5.81 -7.84 -6.66
C TYR A 75 5.63 -6.32 -6.61
N GLY A 76 4.55 -5.86 -5.97
CA GLY A 76 4.26 -4.44 -5.92
C GLY A 76 3.03 -4.07 -5.11
N ILE A 77 2.32 -3.05 -5.58
CA ILE A 77 1.10 -2.54 -4.95
C ILE A 77 -0.05 -2.44 -5.97
N ALA A 78 -1.28 -2.46 -5.48
CA ALA A 78 -2.45 -2.42 -6.36
C ALA A 78 -3.60 -1.59 -5.78
N ILE A 79 -4.47 -1.12 -6.68
CA ILE A 79 -5.78 -0.52 -6.35
C ILE A 79 -6.82 -1.22 -7.22
N ALA A 80 -7.98 -1.54 -6.63
CA ALA A 80 -9.17 -1.95 -7.35
C ALA A 80 -10.35 -1.08 -6.92
N SER A 81 -11.24 -0.70 -7.86
CA SER A 81 -12.32 0.25 -7.65
C SER A 81 -13.58 -0.13 -8.42
N THR A 82 -14.73 -0.07 -7.74
CA THR A 82 -16.05 -0.10 -8.40
C THR A 82 -16.45 1.30 -8.87
N ILE A 83 -15.86 2.36 -8.28
CA ILE A 83 -16.01 3.74 -8.75
C ILE A 83 -15.12 3.92 -9.98
N PRO A 84 -15.64 4.48 -11.09
CA PRO A 84 -14.86 4.67 -12.32
C PRO A 84 -13.56 5.45 -12.08
N VAL A 85 -12.46 4.93 -12.60
CA VAL A 85 -11.14 5.58 -12.52
C VAL A 85 -10.93 6.40 -13.81
N ILE A 86 -10.79 7.72 -13.65
CA ILE A 86 -10.56 8.66 -14.75
C ILE A 86 -9.11 8.59 -15.21
N LYS A 87 -8.16 8.45 -14.26
CA LYS A 87 -6.73 8.46 -14.57
C LYS A 87 -5.93 7.71 -13.51
N TRP A 88 -4.98 6.92 -13.99
CA TRP A 88 -3.96 6.28 -13.17
C TRP A 88 -2.68 7.11 -13.13
N HIS A 89 -2.00 7.08 -12.00
CA HIS A 89 -0.77 7.83 -11.74
C HIS A 89 0.26 6.93 -11.05
N ARG A 90 1.55 7.12 -11.38
CA ARG A 90 2.66 6.40 -10.77
C ARG A 90 3.76 7.37 -10.35
N LEU A 91 4.34 7.15 -9.17
CA LEU A 91 5.49 7.89 -8.66
C LEU A 91 6.53 6.92 -8.11
N GLU A 92 7.75 6.98 -8.63
CA GLU A 92 8.87 6.26 -8.04
C GLU A 92 9.37 7.00 -6.79
N LEU A 93 9.45 6.29 -5.66
CA LEU A 93 9.91 6.85 -4.39
C LEU A 93 11.38 6.52 -4.12
N GLY A 94 11.93 5.51 -4.82
CA GLY A 94 13.27 5.01 -4.60
C GLY A 94 13.36 4.04 -3.41
N ASN A 95 14.56 3.69 -3.02
CA ASN A 95 14.86 2.80 -1.89
C ASN A 95 16.07 3.29 -1.11
N SER A 96 16.29 2.73 0.06
CA SER A 96 17.55 2.88 0.78
C SER A 96 18.68 2.13 0.06
N VAL A 97 19.89 2.67 0.14
CA VAL A 97 21.10 1.99 -0.35
C VAL A 97 21.51 0.86 0.59
N VAL A 98 21.15 0.97 1.86
CA VAL A 98 21.44 0.00 2.90
C VAL A 98 20.15 -0.68 3.37
N GLY A 99 20.22 -1.97 3.67
CA GLY A 99 19.17 -2.66 4.41
C GLY A 99 19.30 -2.42 5.92
N MET A 100 18.40 -3.05 6.67
CA MET A 100 18.52 -3.08 8.13
C MET A 100 18.00 -4.41 8.68
N PRO A 101 18.38 -4.77 9.92
CA PRO A 101 17.82 -5.94 10.58
C PRO A 101 16.34 -5.71 10.89
N LEU A 102 15.51 -6.65 10.45
CA LEU A 102 14.11 -6.75 10.84
C LEU A 102 13.93 -7.90 11.81
N VAL A 103 13.06 -7.69 12.79
CA VAL A 103 12.66 -8.71 13.74
C VAL A 103 11.39 -9.37 13.21
N VAL A 104 11.52 -10.61 12.75
CA VAL A 104 10.39 -11.38 12.25
C VAL A 104 10.03 -12.50 13.21
N PRO A 105 8.74 -12.72 13.50
CA PRO A 105 8.29 -13.89 14.23
C PRO A 105 8.51 -15.12 13.35
N THR A 106 9.10 -16.17 13.92
CA THR A 106 9.20 -17.48 13.27
C THR A 106 8.24 -18.44 13.94
N GLU A 107 7.54 -19.25 13.14
CA GLU A 107 6.72 -20.32 13.67
C GLU A 107 7.61 -21.30 14.45
N SER A 108 7.15 -21.70 15.62
CA SER A 108 7.81 -22.69 16.46
C SER A 108 6.87 -23.89 16.57
N GLU A 109 7.25 -25.02 16.00
CA GLU A 109 6.49 -26.27 16.07
C GLU A 109 6.28 -26.80 17.50
N THR A 110 6.98 -26.26 18.50
CA THR A 110 7.03 -26.83 19.85
C THR A 110 6.73 -25.87 20.99
N SER A 111 6.39 -24.60 20.73
CA SER A 111 6.22 -23.60 21.80
C SER A 111 5.06 -22.64 21.47
N SER A 112 4.23 -22.36 22.48
CA SER A 112 3.13 -21.37 22.40
C SER A 112 3.61 -19.91 22.28
N LYS A 113 4.92 -19.65 22.28
CA LYS A 113 5.49 -18.32 22.07
C LYS A 113 6.27 -18.29 20.77
N PRO A 114 5.99 -17.34 19.87
CA PRO A 114 6.74 -17.20 18.62
C PRO A 114 8.22 -16.94 18.95
N LYS A 115 9.12 -17.68 18.32
CA LYS A 115 10.54 -17.35 18.34
C LYS A 115 10.75 -16.10 17.49
N ILE A 116 11.55 -15.20 17.97
CA ILE A 116 11.90 -13.96 17.29
C ILE A 116 13.26 -14.15 16.63
N ARG A 117 13.36 -13.90 15.33
CA ARG A 117 14.61 -13.92 14.59
C ARG A 117 14.88 -12.55 13.97
N ALA A 118 16.08 -12.06 14.14
CA ALA A 118 16.54 -10.89 13.40
C ALA A 118 17.13 -11.36 12.05
N ILE A 119 16.60 -10.85 10.95
CA ILE A 119 17.13 -11.07 9.61
C ILE A 119 17.53 -9.73 9.00
N TYR A 120 18.63 -9.69 8.27
CA TYR A 120 19.01 -8.50 7.52
C TYR A 120 18.25 -8.48 6.20
N VAL A 121 17.51 -7.41 5.96
CA VAL A 121 16.69 -7.24 4.77
C VAL A 121 17.17 -6.03 3.98
N HIS A 122 17.43 -6.23 2.69
CA HIS A 122 17.69 -5.12 1.78
C HIS A 122 16.40 -4.38 1.48
N ASP A 123 16.46 -3.06 1.47
CA ASP A 123 15.30 -2.23 1.12
C ASP A 123 15.00 -2.34 -0.38
N GLU A 124 13.75 -2.55 -0.70
CA GLU A 124 13.26 -2.66 -2.06
C GLU A 124 12.86 -1.28 -2.61
N PRO A 125 12.90 -1.09 -3.94
CA PRO A 125 12.33 0.10 -4.55
C PRO A 125 10.87 0.30 -4.15
N ARG A 126 10.53 1.52 -3.72
CA ARG A 126 9.19 1.90 -3.30
C ARG A 126 8.55 2.83 -4.33
N LEU A 127 7.25 2.77 -4.42
CA LEU A 127 6.46 3.57 -5.34
C LEU A 127 5.12 3.97 -4.72
N ALA A 128 4.44 4.89 -5.38
CA ALA A 128 3.03 5.18 -5.13
C ALA A 128 2.22 4.98 -6.41
N LEU A 129 1.04 4.39 -6.26
CA LEU A 129 0.03 4.20 -7.29
C LEU A 129 -1.17 5.08 -6.95
N GLY A 130 -1.57 5.98 -7.87
CA GLY A 130 -2.71 6.86 -7.69
C GLY A 130 -3.83 6.54 -8.64
N ALA A 131 -5.07 6.69 -8.18
CA ALA A 131 -6.30 6.59 -8.95
C ALA A 131 -7.13 7.87 -8.76
N THR A 132 -7.29 8.68 -9.81
CA THR A 132 -8.27 9.77 -9.82
C THR A 132 -9.64 9.20 -10.13
N LEU A 133 -10.55 9.29 -9.16
CA LEU A 133 -11.89 8.70 -9.22
C LEU A 133 -12.93 9.70 -9.72
N ALA A 134 -14.01 9.20 -10.32
CA ALA A 134 -15.11 10.02 -10.82
C ALA A 134 -15.90 10.76 -9.72
N ASN A 135 -15.77 10.33 -8.46
CA ASN A 135 -16.40 10.98 -7.31
C ASN A 135 -15.61 12.18 -6.73
N GLY A 136 -14.56 12.63 -7.41
CA GLY A 136 -13.79 13.81 -7.00
C GLY A 136 -12.69 13.53 -5.97
N TRP A 137 -12.34 12.27 -5.72
CA TRP A 137 -11.20 11.90 -4.90
C TRP A 137 -10.05 11.34 -5.75
N THR A 138 -8.83 11.61 -5.31
CA THR A 138 -7.64 10.90 -5.79
C THR A 138 -7.09 10.03 -4.66
N VAL A 139 -7.27 8.73 -4.82
CA VAL A 139 -6.78 7.71 -3.89
C VAL A 139 -5.36 7.33 -4.28
N ILE A 140 -4.43 7.37 -3.33
CA ILE A 140 -3.01 7.10 -3.55
C ILE A 140 -2.55 6.00 -2.60
N ASN A 141 -2.22 4.85 -3.15
CA ASN A 141 -1.66 3.71 -2.43
C ASN A 141 -0.13 3.78 -2.38
N THR A 142 0.47 3.39 -1.27
CA THR A 142 1.92 3.28 -1.12
C THR A 142 2.30 2.24 -0.07
N HIS A 143 3.53 1.73 -0.18
CA HIS A 143 4.24 1.02 0.87
C HIS A 143 5.63 1.65 0.99
N LEU A 144 5.88 2.39 2.06
CA LEU A 144 7.14 3.12 2.24
C LEU A 144 8.24 2.20 2.77
N SER A 145 9.49 2.66 2.64
CA SER A 145 10.64 1.98 3.20
C SER A 145 10.50 1.78 4.71
N PHE A 146 10.97 0.64 5.22
CA PHE A 146 11.10 0.41 6.66
C PHE A 146 12.35 1.07 7.27
N VAL A 147 13.22 1.66 6.43
CA VAL A 147 14.46 2.31 6.89
C VAL A 147 14.14 3.72 7.40
N PRO A 148 14.44 4.03 8.69
CA PRO A 148 14.18 5.34 9.27
C PRO A 148 14.87 6.46 8.50
N GLY A 149 14.17 7.57 8.33
CA GLY A 149 14.64 8.73 7.54
C GLY A 149 14.36 8.60 6.05
N VAL A 150 14.55 7.43 5.45
CA VAL A 150 14.18 7.16 4.05
C VAL A 150 12.66 7.25 3.89
N ASN A 151 11.90 6.59 4.76
CA ASN A 151 10.44 6.67 4.78
C ASN A 151 9.91 8.11 4.97
N LEU A 152 10.54 8.92 5.81
CA LEU A 152 10.16 10.33 5.99
C LEU A 152 10.42 11.16 4.71
N PHE A 153 11.55 10.93 4.04
CA PHE A 153 11.85 11.56 2.77
C PHE A 153 10.84 11.13 1.68
N GLN A 154 10.55 9.84 1.59
CA GLN A 154 9.56 9.28 0.67
C GLN A 154 8.17 9.87 0.94
N LEU A 155 7.73 9.95 2.21
CA LEU A 155 6.46 10.55 2.59
C LEU A 155 6.37 12.03 2.20
N LYS A 156 7.44 12.81 2.41
CA LYS A 156 7.49 14.22 2.01
C LYS A 156 7.35 14.39 0.49
N LYS A 157 8.00 13.52 -0.29
CA LYS A 157 7.87 13.48 -1.75
C LYS A 157 6.45 13.12 -2.18
N LEU A 158 5.87 12.09 -1.54
CA LEU A 158 4.53 11.60 -1.78
C LEU A 158 3.47 12.67 -1.52
N LYS A 159 3.50 13.33 -0.37
CA LYS A 159 2.56 14.41 -0.01
C LYS A 159 2.56 15.55 -1.02
N ARG A 160 3.74 15.98 -1.48
CA ARG A 160 3.85 17.03 -2.51
C ARG A 160 3.26 16.59 -3.84
N TRP A 161 3.52 15.35 -4.22
CA TRP A 161 2.97 14.78 -5.45
C TRP A 161 1.45 14.60 -5.37
N ALA A 162 0.91 14.17 -4.23
CA ALA A 162 -0.52 14.05 -4.00
C ALA A 162 -1.25 15.39 -4.15
N LEU A 163 -0.71 16.46 -3.56
CA LEU A 163 -1.27 17.81 -3.71
C LEU A 163 -1.18 18.31 -5.15
N LYS A 164 -0.08 18.02 -5.85
CA LYS A 164 0.07 18.40 -7.26
C LYS A 164 -1.03 17.75 -8.12
N ILE A 165 -1.25 16.44 -7.98
CA ILE A 165 -2.32 15.75 -8.71
C ILE A 165 -3.69 16.34 -8.34
N ALA A 166 -3.97 16.53 -7.06
CA ALA A 166 -5.23 17.05 -6.58
C ALA A 166 -5.57 18.42 -7.20
N ILE A 167 -4.57 19.30 -7.34
CA ILE A 167 -4.71 20.59 -8.01
C ILE A 167 -4.95 20.41 -9.51
N GLU A 168 -4.15 19.57 -10.18
CA GLU A 168 -4.24 19.33 -11.63
C GLU A 168 -5.56 18.67 -12.06
N THR A 169 -6.15 17.85 -11.19
CA THR A 169 -7.38 17.10 -11.48
C THR A 169 -8.62 17.67 -10.78
N ASN A 170 -8.46 18.74 -10.00
CA ASN A 170 -9.52 19.32 -9.16
C ASN A 170 -10.19 18.27 -8.25
N THR A 171 -9.38 17.48 -7.54
CA THR A 171 -9.82 16.41 -6.65
C THR A 171 -9.28 16.58 -5.24
N LYS A 172 -9.76 15.75 -4.31
CA LYS A 172 -9.34 15.70 -2.92
C LYS A 172 -8.31 14.56 -2.75
N PRO A 173 -7.11 14.80 -2.21
CA PRO A 173 -6.09 13.76 -2.09
C PRO A 173 -6.33 12.87 -0.86
N LEU A 174 -6.25 11.56 -1.04
CA LEU A 174 -6.28 10.55 0.03
C LEU A 174 -5.09 9.61 -0.14
N ILE A 175 -4.13 9.67 0.78
CA ILE A 175 -2.99 8.75 0.84
C ILE A 175 -3.33 7.62 1.80
N LEU A 176 -3.14 6.38 1.36
CA LEU A 176 -3.32 5.19 2.18
C LEU A 176 -2.21 4.18 1.95
N GLY A 177 -2.02 3.31 2.93
CA GLY A 177 -1.05 2.23 2.89
C GLY A 177 -0.15 2.14 4.12
N ASP A 178 0.79 1.20 4.03
CA ASP A 178 1.82 1.02 5.04
C ASP A 178 2.92 2.08 4.88
N LEU A 179 2.98 3.00 5.83
CA LEU A 179 3.96 4.07 5.84
C LEU A 179 5.24 3.71 6.60
N ASN A 180 5.25 2.56 7.31
CA ASN A 180 6.37 2.14 8.17
C ASN A 180 6.84 3.24 9.14
N LEU A 181 5.92 4.11 9.56
CA LEU A 181 6.16 5.25 10.44
C LEU A 181 5.21 5.15 11.64
N PRO A 182 5.71 5.00 12.86
CA PRO A 182 4.86 4.85 14.03
C PRO A 182 4.25 6.19 14.50
N LYS A 183 3.13 6.09 15.20
CA LYS A 183 2.49 7.19 15.93
C LYS A 183 2.13 8.38 15.04
N ASN A 184 2.48 9.60 15.46
CA ASN A 184 2.16 10.84 14.78
C ASN A 184 3.22 11.28 13.76
N LEU A 185 4.26 10.48 13.50
CA LEU A 185 5.30 10.84 12.54
C LEU A 185 4.76 11.16 11.13
N PRO A 186 3.76 10.40 10.62
CA PRO A 186 3.20 10.72 9.30
C PRO A 186 2.55 12.09 9.18
N ILE A 187 2.10 12.69 10.27
CA ILE A 187 1.41 14.00 10.26
C ILE A 187 2.23 15.13 10.89
N ALA A 188 3.40 14.81 11.45
CA ALA A 188 4.22 15.79 12.15
C ALA A 188 4.59 16.97 11.24
N ALA A 189 4.47 18.18 11.80
CA ALA A 189 4.79 19.46 11.15
C ALA A 189 4.19 19.60 9.71
N SER A 190 2.93 19.19 9.54
CA SER A 190 2.24 19.28 8.24
C SER A 190 0.73 19.47 8.41
N ASP A 191 0.07 20.02 7.37
CA ASP A 191 -1.39 20.21 7.33
C ASP A 191 -2.15 18.91 7.05
N TRP A 192 -1.46 17.78 6.95
CA TRP A 192 -2.08 16.48 6.77
C TRP A 192 -2.63 15.94 8.08
N LYS A 193 -3.75 15.24 8.00
CA LYS A 193 -4.42 14.59 9.12
C LYS A 193 -4.45 13.09 8.93
N SER A 194 -4.23 12.35 10.01
CA SER A 194 -4.51 10.92 10.08
C SER A 194 -5.97 10.74 10.45
N LEU A 195 -6.73 10.10 9.59
CA LEU A 195 -8.17 9.95 9.71
C LEU A 195 -8.55 8.80 10.64
N ILE A 196 -7.68 7.81 10.76
CA ILE A 196 -7.84 6.64 11.60
C ILE A 196 -6.68 6.56 12.57
N LYS A 197 -6.97 6.38 13.85
CA LYS A 197 -5.98 6.19 14.91
C LYS A 197 -6.16 4.81 15.52
N GLN A 198 -5.61 3.81 14.86
CA GLN A 198 -5.74 2.42 15.27
C GLN A 198 -4.45 1.65 15.02
N ASN A 199 -4.04 0.83 16.00
CA ASN A 199 -2.93 -0.08 15.80
C ASN A 199 -3.30 -1.15 14.76
N THR A 200 -2.38 -1.44 13.85
CA THR A 200 -2.58 -2.36 12.73
C THR A 200 -1.64 -3.55 12.75
N TYR A 201 -0.50 -3.44 13.43
CA TYR A 201 0.55 -4.46 13.43
C TYR A 201 0.93 -4.91 14.85
N PRO A 202 1.21 -6.21 15.07
CA PRO A 202 0.83 -7.34 14.21
C PRO A 202 -0.67 -7.66 14.34
N SER A 203 -1.30 -8.23 13.32
CA SER A 203 -2.75 -8.46 13.27
C SER A 203 -3.30 -9.34 14.39
N TRP A 204 -2.50 -10.23 14.97
CA TRP A 204 -2.87 -11.11 16.09
C TRP A 204 -2.72 -10.48 17.48
N GLY A 205 -2.42 -9.19 17.57
CA GLY A 205 -2.26 -8.45 18.83
C GLY A 205 -1.68 -7.07 18.58
N ALA A 206 -2.40 -6.26 17.80
CA ALA A 206 -1.92 -4.99 17.28
C ALA A 206 -1.47 -4.00 18.38
N LYS A 207 -0.21 -3.57 18.28
CA LYS A 207 0.46 -2.67 19.23
C LYS A 207 1.00 -1.40 18.58
N ILE A 208 1.18 -1.40 17.26
CA ILE A 208 1.78 -0.31 16.51
C ILE A 208 0.87 0.02 15.33
N GLN A 209 0.73 1.30 15.03
CA GLN A 209 0.11 1.77 13.80
C GLN A 209 1.22 2.02 12.77
N PHE A 210 1.20 1.28 11.65
CA PHE A 210 2.04 1.49 10.49
C PHE A 210 1.21 1.87 9.25
N ASP A 211 -0.05 1.46 9.25
CA ASP A 211 -1.01 1.74 8.19
C ASP A 211 -1.78 3.02 8.48
N TYR A 212 -1.97 3.82 7.46
CA TYR A 212 -2.62 5.13 7.61
C TYR A 212 -3.57 5.43 6.45
N LEU A 213 -4.59 6.24 6.78
CA LEU A 213 -5.33 7.05 5.83
C LEU A 213 -5.02 8.52 6.14
N LEU A 214 -4.40 9.22 5.19
CA LEU A 214 -4.03 10.62 5.34
C LEU A 214 -4.74 11.47 4.30
N THR A 215 -5.32 12.58 4.72
CA THR A 215 -5.79 13.63 3.80
C THR A 215 -5.29 14.99 4.23
N HIS A 216 -5.34 15.97 3.34
CA HIS A 216 -5.08 17.36 3.69
C HIS A 216 -6.18 17.88 4.63
N GLY A 217 -5.81 18.69 5.63
CA GLY A 217 -6.70 19.08 6.72
C GLY A 217 -8.04 19.71 6.28
N ALA A 218 -8.06 20.38 5.13
CA ALA A 218 -9.27 20.95 4.55
C ALA A 218 -10.37 19.93 4.20
N PHE A 219 -10.03 18.64 4.10
CA PHE A 219 -10.95 17.56 3.68
C PHE A 219 -11.17 16.50 4.77
N ALA A 220 -10.59 16.68 5.96
CA ALA A 220 -10.60 15.66 7.01
C ALA A 220 -12.03 15.32 7.49
N ASP A 221 -12.92 16.28 7.53
CA ASP A 221 -14.31 16.11 8.02
C ASP A 221 -15.20 15.31 7.06
N GLN A 222 -14.71 15.02 5.84
CA GLN A 222 -15.44 14.24 4.83
C GLN A 222 -15.15 12.74 4.92
N VAL A 223 -14.35 12.31 5.90
CA VAL A 223 -13.95 10.90 6.06
C VAL A 223 -14.31 10.41 7.44
N LYS A 224 -15.06 9.30 7.49
CA LYS A 224 -15.51 8.64 8.70
C LYS A 224 -14.74 7.34 8.91
N ASP A 225 -14.18 7.18 10.10
CA ASP A 225 -13.52 5.94 10.52
C ASP A 225 -14.55 4.80 10.71
N LEU A 226 -14.33 3.67 10.04
CA LEU A 226 -15.13 2.44 10.20
C LEU A 226 -14.38 1.34 10.97
N GLY A 227 -13.21 1.66 11.51
CA GLY A 227 -12.38 0.74 12.27
C GLY A 227 -11.70 -0.33 11.43
N THR A 228 -11.27 -1.40 12.10
CA THR A 228 -10.63 -2.56 11.47
C THR A 228 -11.43 -3.84 11.73
N ILE A 229 -11.17 -4.85 10.90
CA ILE A 229 -11.60 -6.24 11.14
C ILE A 229 -10.45 -7.19 10.84
N ALA A 230 -10.27 -8.21 11.68
CA ALA A 230 -9.27 -9.24 11.39
C ALA A 230 -9.74 -10.09 10.20
N THR A 231 -8.94 -10.15 9.15
CA THR A 231 -9.25 -10.92 7.93
C THR A 231 -8.56 -12.28 7.91
N GLY A 232 -7.51 -12.47 8.72
CA GLY A 232 -6.71 -13.69 8.78
C GLY A 232 -5.81 -13.94 7.56
N ILE A 233 -5.69 -12.96 6.65
CA ILE A 233 -4.90 -13.10 5.41
C ILE A 233 -3.64 -12.22 5.37
N SER A 234 -3.41 -11.44 6.41
CA SER A 234 -2.26 -10.52 6.53
C SER A 234 -1.81 -10.43 7.98
N ASP A 235 -0.54 -10.16 8.20
CA ASP A 235 0.03 -9.77 9.49
C ASP A 235 -0.28 -8.32 9.88
N HIS A 236 -0.94 -7.55 8.99
CA HIS A 236 -1.55 -6.26 9.27
C HIS A 236 -3.08 -6.33 9.32
N LEU A 237 -3.70 -5.47 10.13
CA LEU A 237 -5.13 -5.23 10.13
C LEU A 237 -5.49 -4.19 9.05
N PRO A 238 -6.51 -4.43 8.21
CA PRO A 238 -6.94 -3.45 7.23
C PRO A 238 -7.61 -2.26 7.92
N LEU A 239 -7.37 -1.05 7.42
CA LEU A 239 -8.12 0.15 7.80
C LEU A 239 -9.31 0.35 6.87
N ARG A 240 -10.43 0.80 7.42
CA ARG A 240 -11.66 1.07 6.66
C ARG A 240 -12.17 2.47 6.95
N ALA A 241 -12.59 3.17 5.91
CA ALA A 241 -13.21 4.48 6.02
C ALA A 241 -14.37 4.63 5.04
N GLU A 242 -15.34 5.43 5.41
CA GLU A 242 -16.39 5.95 4.53
C GLU A 242 -16.04 7.38 4.13
N ILE A 243 -16.19 7.69 2.86
CA ILE A 243 -15.85 8.99 2.28
C ILE A 243 -17.12 9.61 1.73
N ASN A 244 -17.43 10.85 2.17
CA ASN A 244 -18.58 11.63 1.73
C ASN A 244 -18.20 12.68 0.67
#